data_bdf9f56e1541955fdc9d510203cb50b5
#
_entry.id   bdf9f56e1541955fdc9d510203cb50b5
#
_cell.length_a   1.000
_cell.length_b   1.000
_cell.length_c   1.000
_cell.angle_alpha   90.00
_cell.angle_beta   90.00
_cell.angle_gamma   90.00
#
_symmetry.space_group_name_H-M   'P 1'
#
loop_
_entity.id
_entity.type
_entity.pdbx_description
1 polymer ?
#
loop_
_entity_poly.entity_id
_entity_poly.type
_entity_poly.pdbx_seq_one_letter_code
_entity_poly.pdbx_strand_id
1 'polypeptide(L)'
;MKKILALMGAVLLLSVSARAVEVSAPSALLMEKETGTVLFAKNEHEKLEPASVTKIMTLLLTMEAIDGGTLRYEDAVTASPHACSMGGSQIWLKEGERLTVDEMLKAVCVVSANDCAVALAEHLAGSEEAFVERMNRRAAELGMNDTTFKNACGLPAEGHVTSAYDIALMSRELMLRHPDIRTYTTVWMDTLRDGASSLVNTNKLVRFYEGTTGLKTGSTNAAGYCISATAEREGMELIAVILKGKTSPERFADAQTLLNYGFASYALKTVIPDEPLPPVPVTLGTQATVQPVLGEENQLLLEKAKTGELGQSVTLESSVQAPVAVGDRLGTLTVTSGEEVLAELPLLAGE
;
A
#
# COMPACT_ATOMS: atom_id res chain seq x y z
N MET A 1 55.46 15.26 49.39
CA MET A 1 55.15 15.67 48.01
C MET A 1 54.52 14.50 47.28
N LYS A 2 53.19 14.42 47.26
CA LYS A 2 52.44 13.35 46.55
C LYS A 2 51.99 13.92 45.17
N LYS A 3 52.49 13.36 44.10
CA LYS A 3 52.07 13.66 42.72
C LYS A 3 50.78 12.91 42.44
N ILE A 4 49.69 13.66 42.23
CA ILE A 4 48.42 13.13 41.73
C ILE A 4 48.49 13.15 40.21
N LEU A 5 48.46 11.94 39.61
CA LEU A 5 48.38 11.75 38.16
C LEU A 5 46.87 11.77 37.79
N ALA A 6 46.43 12.82 37.14
CA ALA A 6 45.06 12.86 36.58
C ALA A 6 45.03 12.12 35.26
N LEU A 7 44.31 10.99 35.20
CA LEU A 7 44.04 10.22 34.00
C LEU A 7 42.84 10.85 33.31
N MET A 8 43.04 11.64 32.24
CA MET A 8 41.99 12.14 31.38
C MET A 8 41.57 10.98 30.45
N GLY A 9 40.44 10.34 30.75
CA GLY A 9 39.79 9.41 29.88
C GLY A 9 39.12 10.14 28.67
N ALA A 10 39.68 10.01 27.50
CA ALA A 10 39.04 10.46 26.26
C ALA A 10 37.85 9.55 25.96
N VAL A 11 36.64 10.04 26.15
CA VAL A 11 35.42 9.38 25.67
C VAL A 11 35.36 9.62 24.16
N LEU A 12 35.71 8.60 23.39
CA LEU A 12 35.46 8.56 21.94
C LEU A 12 33.97 8.45 21.73
N LEU A 13 33.29 9.55 21.46
CA LEU A 13 31.94 9.55 20.93
C LEU A 13 32.02 9.03 19.48
N LEU A 14 31.81 7.74 19.31
CA LEU A 14 31.54 7.15 18.00
C LEU A 14 30.18 7.68 17.53
N SER A 15 30.20 8.75 16.74
CA SER A 15 29.05 9.17 15.97
C SER A 15 28.76 8.06 14.95
N VAL A 16 27.80 7.20 15.23
CA VAL A 16 27.22 6.32 14.21
C VAL A 16 26.46 7.22 13.25
N SER A 17 27.12 7.60 12.16
CA SER A 17 26.44 8.24 11.03
C SER A 17 25.39 7.25 10.53
N ALA A 18 24.11 7.55 10.72
CA ALA A 18 23.05 6.83 10.05
C ALA A 18 23.33 6.91 8.55
N ARG A 19 23.70 5.78 7.96
CA ARG A 19 23.98 5.70 6.52
C ARG A 19 22.66 5.98 5.81
N ALA A 20 22.61 7.05 5.02
CA ALA A 20 21.44 7.35 4.21
C ALA A 20 21.10 6.14 3.36
N VAL A 21 19.82 5.78 3.32
CA VAL A 21 19.34 4.68 2.47
C VAL A 21 19.55 5.09 1.01
N GLU A 22 20.22 4.24 0.25
CA GLU A 22 20.47 4.47 -1.17
C GLU A 22 19.88 3.33 -2.00
N VAL A 23 19.21 3.69 -3.08
CA VAL A 23 18.72 2.77 -4.10
C VAL A 23 19.30 3.14 -5.47
N SER A 24 19.56 2.15 -6.32
CA SER A 24 20.17 2.34 -7.63
C SER A 24 19.15 2.88 -8.66
N ALA A 25 17.87 2.59 -8.48
CA ALA A 25 16.81 3.04 -9.37
C ALA A 25 16.70 4.58 -9.43
N PRO A 26 16.40 5.16 -10.61
CA PRO A 26 16.21 6.60 -10.79
C PRO A 26 15.04 7.17 -9.97
N SER A 27 13.92 6.45 -9.87
CA SER A 27 12.75 6.85 -9.11
C SER A 27 12.33 5.73 -8.17
N ALA A 28 12.06 6.08 -6.90
CA ALA A 28 11.67 5.13 -5.87
C ALA A 28 10.91 5.80 -4.73
N LEU A 29 10.06 5.02 -4.03
CA LEU A 29 9.31 5.47 -2.86
C LEU A 29 9.08 4.31 -1.90
N LEU A 30 9.08 4.61 -0.61
CA LEU A 30 8.60 3.73 0.45
C LEU A 30 7.47 4.44 1.22
N MET A 31 6.34 3.77 1.37
CA MET A 31 5.16 4.27 2.08
C MET A 31 4.71 3.24 3.12
N GLU A 32 4.27 3.70 4.28
CA GLU A 32 3.55 2.87 5.24
C GLU A 32 2.06 2.84 4.86
N LYS A 33 1.47 1.64 4.83
CA LYS A 33 0.14 1.41 4.28
C LYS A 33 -0.99 2.07 5.07
N GLU A 34 -1.03 1.93 6.40
CA GLU A 34 -2.17 2.41 7.20
C GLU A 34 -2.23 3.93 7.22
N THR A 35 -1.13 4.57 7.53
CA THR A 35 -1.07 6.03 7.65
C THR A 35 -0.88 6.75 6.32
N GLY A 36 -0.39 6.05 5.29
CA GLY A 36 0.00 6.67 4.01
C GLY A 36 1.27 7.51 4.11
N THR A 37 2.01 7.42 5.21
CA THR A 37 3.23 8.19 5.43
C THR A 37 4.35 7.74 4.50
N VAL A 38 4.96 8.69 3.79
CA VAL A 38 6.14 8.44 2.96
C VAL A 38 7.38 8.41 3.84
N LEU A 39 8.10 7.27 3.83
CA LEU A 39 9.31 7.03 4.64
C LEU A 39 10.60 7.26 3.86
N PHE A 40 10.52 7.13 2.54
CA PHE A 40 11.61 7.40 1.61
C PHE A 40 11.04 7.86 0.28
N ALA A 41 11.68 8.86 -0.32
CA ALA A 41 11.32 9.38 -1.64
C ALA A 41 12.57 9.74 -2.45
N LYS A 42 12.55 9.39 -3.72
CA LYS A 42 13.58 9.73 -4.71
C LYS A 42 12.90 9.93 -6.06
N ASN A 43 12.86 11.17 -6.57
CA ASN A 43 12.17 11.52 -7.82
C ASN A 43 10.77 10.90 -7.92
N GLU A 44 10.03 10.90 -6.83
CA GLU A 44 8.75 10.18 -6.63
C GLU A 44 7.64 10.66 -7.56
N HIS A 45 7.73 11.88 -8.08
CA HIS A 45 6.78 12.49 -9.02
C HIS A 45 7.28 12.50 -10.48
N GLU A 46 8.42 11.86 -10.76
CA GLU A 46 8.90 11.73 -12.14
C GLU A 46 7.95 10.85 -12.96
N LYS A 47 7.44 11.39 -14.09
CA LYS A 47 6.53 10.68 -15.00
C LYS A 47 7.28 9.66 -15.84
N LEU A 48 7.06 8.39 -15.58
CA LEU A 48 7.75 7.26 -16.21
C LEU A 48 6.73 6.23 -16.70
N GLU A 49 7.12 5.39 -17.66
CA GLU A 49 6.30 4.28 -18.12
C GLU A 49 6.21 3.21 -17.02
N PRO A 50 4.99 2.77 -16.64
CA PRO A 50 4.77 1.80 -15.57
C PRO A 50 5.01 0.36 -15.99
N ALA A 51 4.99 0.03 -17.26
CA ALA A 51 4.85 -1.34 -17.73
C ALA A 51 3.68 -2.06 -17.04
N SER A 52 3.80 -3.36 -16.76
CA SER A 52 2.72 -4.14 -16.15
C SER A 52 2.37 -3.78 -14.69
N VAL A 53 3.05 -2.79 -14.07
CA VAL A 53 2.59 -2.23 -12.79
C VAL A 53 1.23 -1.52 -12.96
N THR A 54 0.89 -1.08 -14.17
CA THR A 54 -0.46 -0.65 -14.59
C THR A 54 -1.57 -1.56 -14.10
N LYS A 55 -1.34 -2.88 -14.10
CA LYS A 55 -2.35 -3.86 -13.72
C LYS A 55 -2.81 -3.77 -12.26
N ILE A 56 -2.11 -3.01 -11.42
CA ILE A 56 -2.61 -2.71 -10.06
C ILE A 56 -3.94 -1.97 -10.15
N MET A 57 -4.09 -0.99 -11.06
CA MET A 57 -5.37 -0.31 -11.28
C MET A 57 -6.42 -1.26 -11.86
N THR A 58 -6.05 -2.16 -12.76
CA THR A 58 -6.97 -3.19 -13.30
C THR A 58 -7.46 -4.12 -12.18
N LEU A 59 -6.56 -4.57 -11.31
CA LEU A 59 -6.90 -5.38 -10.14
C LEU A 59 -7.79 -4.60 -9.16
N LEU A 60 -7.45 -3.33 -8.88
CA LEU A 60 -8.24 -2.47 -7.99
C LEU A 60 -9.70 -2.36 -8.47
N LEU A 61 -9.92 -1.97 -9.72
CA LEU A 61 -11.27 -1.85 -10.28
C LEU A 61 -12.02 -3.20 -10.34
N THR A 62 -11.29 -4.31 -10.50
CA THR A 62 -11.89 -5.65 -10.45
C THR A 62 -12.33 -6.00 -9.02
N MET A 63 -11.50 -5.74 -8.02
CA MET A 63 -11.83 -6.00 -6.62
C MET A 63 -12.95 -5.06 -6.13
N GLU A 64 -12.95 -3.78 -6.53
CA GLU A 64 -14.05 -2.85 -6.24
C GLU A 64 -15.39 -3.35 -6.81
N ALA A 65 -15.39 -3.94 -8.01
CA ALA A 65 -16.58 -4.52 -8.61
C ALA A 65 -17.09 -5.77 -7.85
N ILE A 66 -16.16 -6.57 -7.31
CA ILE A 66 -16.49 -7.74 -6.48
C ILE A 66 -17.09 -7.30 -5.15
N ASP A 67 -16.43 -6.39 -4.43
CA ASP A 67 -16.89 -5.91 -3.13
C ASP A 67 -18.19 -5.10 -3.25
N GLY A 68 -18.38 -4.41 -4.38
CA GLY A 68 -19.64 -3.75 -4.73
C GLY A 68 -20.76 -4.69 -5.18
N GLY A 69 -20.52 -6.01 -5.25
CA GLY A 69 -21.49 -7.04 -5.62
C GLY A 69 -21.92 -7.04 -7.09
N THR A 70 -21.22 -6.31 -7.97
CA THR A 70 -21.49 -6.28 -9.42
C THR A 70 -20.74 -7.33 -10.20
N LEU A 71 -19.74 -7.96 -9.57
CA LEU A 71 -18.94 -9.06 -10.11
C LEU A 71 -18.76 -10.13 -9.03
N ARG A 72 -18.67 -11.40 -9.41
CA ARG A 72 -18.38 -12.52 -8.50
C ARG A 72 -17.18 -13.31 -8.98
N TYR A 73 -16.49 -13.96 -8.07
CA TYR A 73 -15.32 -14.79 -8.39
C TYR A 73 -15.64 -15.93 -9.39
N GLU A 74 -16.87 -16.48 -9.32
CA GLU A 74 -17.34 -17.57 -10.16
C GLU A 74 -17.85 -17.11 -11.53
N ASP A 75 -18.03 -15.81 -11.75
CA ASP A 75 -18.54 -15.30 -13.02
C ASP A 75 -17.56 -15.62 -14.15
N ALA A 76 -18.10 -16.09 -15.27
CA ALA A 76 -17.29 -16.51 -16.40
C ALA A 76 -16.97 -15.32 -17.32
N VAL A 77 -15.70 -15.03 -17.49
CA VAL A 77 -15.15 -14.04 -18.43
C VAL A 77 -14.84 -14.71 -19.75
N THR A 78 -15.38 -14.18 -20.85
CA THR A 78 -15.15 -14.71 -22.20
C THR A 78 -14.04 -13.90 -22.88
N ALA A 79 -13.02 -14.58 -23.38
CA ALA A 79 -11.91 -13.95 -24.09
C ALA A 79 -12.37 -13.47 -25.49
N SER A 80 -12.21 -12.18 -25.74
CA SER A 80 -12.46 -11.57 -27.06
C SER A 80 -11.28 -11.79 -28.02
N PRO A 81 -11.47 -11.59 -29.32
CA PRO A 81 -10.35 -11.54 -30.27
C PRO A 81 -9.30 -10.50 -29.88
N HIS A 82 -9.71 -9.34 -29.35
CA HIS A 82 -8.81 -8.28 -28.91
C HIS A 82 -7.95 -8.76 -27.71
N ALA A 83 -8.56 -9.29 -26.66
CA ALA A 83 -7.82 -9.84 -25.52
C ALA A 83 -6.83 -10.94 -25.95
N CYS A 84 -7.24 -11.84 -26.85
CA CYS A 84 -6.38 -12.89 -27.38
C CYS A 84 -5.21 -12.39 -28.25
N SER A 85 -5.32 -11.17 -28.81
CA SER A 85 -4.27 -10.56 -29.62
C SER A 85 -3.15 -9.90 -28.81
N MET A 86 -3.28 -9.83 -27.50
CA MET A 86 -2.31 -9.19 -26.63
C MET A 86 -0.95 -9.87 -26.70
N GLY A 87 0.10 -9.04 -26.82
CA GLY A 87 1.49 -9.50 -26.73
C GLY A 87 2.03 -9.50 -25.31
N GLY A 88 3.30 -9.87 -25.16
CA GLY A 88 3.99 -9.88 -23.87
C GLY A 88 3.63 -11.06 -22.98
N SER A 89 3.50 -10.85 -21.68
CA SER A 89 3.11 -11.89 -20.72
C SER A 89 1.64 -12.28 -20.92
N GLN A 90 1.36 -13.56 -21.08
CA GLN A 90 0.01 -14.05 -21.35
C GLN A 90 -0.12 -15.55 -21.00
N ILE A 91 -1.35 -16.03 -20.86
CA ILE A 91 -1.66 -17.46 -20.74
C ILE A 91 -2.19 -18.06 -22.05
N TRP A 92 -2.10 -17.28 -23.14
CA TRP A 92 -2.58 -17.66 -24.48
C TRP A 92 -4.05 -18.07 -24.49
N LEU A 93 -4.92 -17.14 -24.07
CA LEU A 93 -6.37 -17.29 -24.19
C LEU A 93 -6.75 -17.52 -25.67
N LYS A 94 -7.69 -18.43 -25.89
CA LYS A 94 -8.28 -18.64 -27.18
C LYS A 94 -9.57 -17.82 -27.30
N GLU A 95 -9.87 -17.36 -28.51
CA GLU A 95 -11.12 -16.65 -28.77
C GLU A 95 -12.33 -17.48 -28.32
N GLY A 96 -13.21 -16.88 -27.54
CA GLY A 96 -14.36 -17.52 -26.94
C GLY A 96 -14.06 -18.44 -25.74
N GLU A 97 -12.78 -18.60 -25.36
CA GLU A 97 -12.43 -19.32 -24.13
C GLU A 97 -13.02 -18.60 -22.91
N ARG A 98 -13.49 -19.38 -21.97
CA ARG A 98 -14.11 -18.87 -20.73
C ARG A 98 -13.35 -19.37 -19.53
N LEU A 99 -12.86 -18.43 -18.73
CA LEU A 99 -12.30 -18.67 -17.40
C LEU A 99 -13.10 -17.86 -16.38
N THR A 100 -13.07 -18.28 -15.13
CA THR A 100 -13.70 -17.53 -14.04
C THR A 100 -12.90 -16.25 -13.72
N VAL A 101 -13.54 -15.29 -13.06
CA VAL A 101 -12.86 -14.09 -12.54
C VAL A 101 -11.72 -14.50 -11.60
N ASP A 102 -11.91 -15.52 -10.75
CA ASP A 102 -10.86 -16.10 -9.89
C ASP A 102 -9.63 -16.54 -10.69
N GLU A 103 -9.83 -17.34 -11.76
CA GLU A 103 -8.75 -17.79 -12.62
C GLU A 103 -8.05 -16.66 -13.37
N MET A 104 -8.81 -15.64 -13.81
CA MET A 104 -8.27 -14.45 -14.47
C MET A 104 -7.44 -13.61 -13.49
N LEU A 105 -7.92 -13.36 -12.25
CA LEU A 105 -7.17 -12.66 -11.20
C LEU A 105 -5.86 -13.39 -10.88
N LYS A 106 -5.92 -14.73 -10.75
CA LYS A 106 -4.74 -15.57 -10.54
C LYS A 106 -3.71 -15.39 -11.66
N ALA A 107 -4.13 -15.44 -12.92
CA ALA A 107 -3.24 -15.25 -14.06
C ALA A 107 -2.61 -13.84 -14.09
N VAL A 108 -3.40 -12.79 -13.80
CA VAL A 108 -2.92 -11.41 -13.78
C VAL A 108 -1.91 -11.19 -12.65
N CYS A 109 -2.17 -11.71 -11.45
CA CYS A 109 -1.28 -11.53 -10.29
C CYS A 109 0.02 -12.35 -10.43
N VAL A 110 -0.09 -13.63 -10.83
CA VAL A 110 1.04 -14.57 -10.81
C VAL A 110 1.95 -14.40 -12.01
N VAL A 111 1.42 -14.52 -13.22
CA VAL A 111 2.22 -14.44 -14.46
C VAL A 111 2.09 -13.13 -15.20
N SER A 112 1.34 -12.17 -14.65
CA SER A 112 1.16 -10.87 -15.29
C SER A 112 0.44 -10.92 -16.64
N ALA A 113 -0.51 -11.84 -16.82
CA ALA A 113 -1.20 -12.12 -18.08
C ALA A 113 -1.90 -10.86 -18.64
N ASN A 114 -1.46 -10.39 -19.83
CA ASN A 114 -2.02 -9.22 -20.50
C ASN A 114 -3.40 -9.55 -21.10
N ASP A 115 -3.53 -10.72 -21.69
CA ASP A 115 -4.78 -11.24 -22.25
C ASP A 115 -5.89 -11.31 -21.18
N CYS A 116 -5.58 -11.81 -19.99
CA CYS A 116 -6.52 -11.84 -18.88
C CYS A 116 -6.88 -10.44 -18.35
N ALA A 117 -5.91 -9.52 -18.28
CA ALA A 117 -6.16 -8.16 -17.83
C ALA A 117 -7.11 -7.42 -18.80
N VAL A 118 -6.91 -7.58 -20.10
CA VAL A 118 -7.79 -6.98 -21.12
C VAL A 118 -9.16 -7.66 -21.12
N ALA A 119 -9.23 -9.00 -21.00
CA ALA A 119 -10.51 -9.71 -20.92
C ALA A 119 -11.35 -9.26 -19.70
N LEU A 120 -10.73 -9.07 -18.52
CA LEU A 120 -11.39 -8.50 -17.33
C LEU A 120 -11.85 -7.07 -17.59
N ALA A 121 -11.02 -6.23 -18.21
CA ALA A 121 -11.36 -4.86 -18.57
C ALA A 121 -12.59 -4.78 -19.48
N GLU A 122 -12.63 -5.57 -20.55
CA GLU A 122 -13.76 -5.65 -21.45
C GLU A 122 -15.02 -6.19 -20.77
N HIS A 123 -14.87 -7.20 -19.91
CA HIS A 123 -15.98 -7.76 -19.14
C HIS A 123 -16.63 -6.73 -18.21
N LEU A 124 -15.81 -5.91 -17.54
CA LEU A 124 -16.26 -4.88 -16.58
C LEU A 124 -16.83 -3.63 -17.23
N ALA A 125 -16.36 -3.27 -18.43
CA ALA A 125 -16.69 -1.97 -19.03
C ALA A 125 -17.31 -2.08 -20.43
N GLY A 126 -17.36 -3.28 -21.03
CA GLY A 126 -17.84 -3.50 -22.39
C GLY A 126 -16.76 -3.32 -23.46
N SER A 127 -15.70 -2.53 -23.21
CA SER A 127 -14.51 -2.43 -24.04
C SER A 127 -13.29 -2.00 -23.22
N GLU A 128 -12.06 -2.21 -23.75
CA GLU A 128 -10.85 -1.74 -23.08
C GLU A 128 -10.80 -0.22 -23.01
N GLU A 129 -11.26 0.50 -24.03
CA GLU A 129 -11.31 1.96 -24.06
C GLU A 129 -12.18 2.51 -22.92
N ALA A 130 -13.40 1.97 -22.75
CA ALA A 130 -14.29 2.35 -21.68
C ALA A 130 -13.71 2.02 -20.29
N PHE A 131 -12.95 0.92 -20.19
CA PHE A 131 -12.24 0.58 -18.97
C PHE A 131 -11.10 1.56 -18.67
N VAL A 132 -10.33 1.95 -19.67
CA VAL A 132 -9.27 2.98 -19.54
C VAL A 132 -9.84 4.31 -19.05
N GLU A 133 -11.02 4.69 -19.50
CA GLU A 133 -11.70 5.88 -18.96
C GLU A 133 -12.03 5.74 -17.47
N ARG A 134 -12.46 4.52 -17.03
CA ARG A 134 -12.66 4.24 -15.59
C ARG A 134 -11.33 4.28 -14.81
N MET A 135 -10.25 3.71 -15.37
CA MET A 135 -8.92 3.76 -14.75
C MET A 135 -8.45 5.20 -14.53
N ASN A 136 -8.58 6.06 -15.53
CA ASN A 136 -8.18 7.47 -15.42
C ASN A 136 -9.07 8.26 -14.46
N ARG A 137 -10.37 7.99 -14.42
CA ARG A 137 -11.28 8.58 -13.43
C ARG A 137 -10.88 8.17 -12.02
N ARG A 138 -10.64 6.87 -11.80
CA ARG A 138 -10.25 6.37 -10.49
C ARG A 138 -8.88 6.91 -10.06
N ALA A 139 -7.94 7.06 -10.99
CA ALA A 139 -6.68 7.72 -10.73
C ALA A 139 -6.88 9.17 -10.23
N ALA A 140 -7.76 9.94 -10.86
CA ALA A 140 -8.07 11.29 -10.42
C ALA A 140 -8.71 11.32 -9.01
N GLU A 141 -9.63 10.39 -8.70
CA GLU A 141 -10.25 10.23 -7.38
C GLU A 141 -9.22 9.91 -6.29
N LEU A 142 -8.19 9.13 -6.63
CA LEU A 142 -7.09 8.79 -5.72
C LEU A 142 -6.02 9.90 -5.61
N GLY A 143 -6.14 10.99 -6.38
CA GLY A 143 -5.16 12.06 -6.41
C GLY A 143 -3.87 11.72 -7.17
N MET A 144 -3.92 10.75 -8.09
CA MET A 144 -2.79 10.33 -8.93
C MET A 144 -2.54 11.31 -10.07
N ASN A 145 -1.96 12.47 -9.74
CA ASN A 145 -1.84 13.62 -10.65
C ASN A 145 -0.76 13.47 -11.73
N ASP A 146 0.11 12.49 -11.60
CA ASP A 146 1.19 12.20 -12.55
C ASP A 146 0.84 11.06 -13.52
N THR A 147 -0.38 10.50 -13.41
CA THR A 147 -0.78 9.27 -14.07
C THR A 147 -1.72 9.52 -15.24
N THR A 148 -1.45 8.83 -16.35
CA THR A 148 -2.38 8.68 -17.47
C THR A 148 -2.29 7.24 -18.00
N PHE A 149 -3.39 6.51 -17.92
CA PHE A 149 -3.50 5.18 -18.50
C PHE A 149 -3.98 5.23 -19.95
N LYS A 150 -3.44 4.35 -20.80
CA LYS A 150 -3.80 4.19 -22.21
C LYS A 150 -4.27 2.78 -22.57
N ASN A 151 -4.00 1.81 -21.70
CA ASN A 151 -4.48 0.42 -21.82
C ASN A 151 -4.55 -0.22 -20.42
N ALA A 152 -5.18 -1.37 -20.33
CA ALA A 152 -5.43 -2.08 -19.09
C ALA A 152 -4.25 -2.93 -18.58
N CYS A 153 -3.21 -3.12 -19.38
CA CYS A 153 -2.18 -4.12 -19.10
C CYS A 153 -0.75 -3.54 -18.99
N GLY A 154 -0.52 -2.28 -19.40
CA GLY A 154 0.78 -1.61 -19.34
C GLY A 154 1.69 -1.91 -20.53
N LEU A 155 1.13 -2.26 -21.69
CA LEU A 155 1.87 -2.27 -22.95
C LEU A 155 2.29 -0.83 -23.33
N PRO A 156 3.42 -0.65 -24.02
CA PRO A 156 3.88 0.66 -24.44
C PRO A 156 2.83 1.41 -25.28
N ALA A 157 2.50 2.62 -24.87
CA ALA A 157 1.63 3.54 -25.61
C ALA A 157 2.06 4.98 -25.30
N GLU A 158 1.96 5.87 -26.30
CA GLU A 158 2.31 7.26 -26.12
C GLU A 158 1.47 7.91 -25.02
N GLY A 159 2.12 8.54 -24.04
CA GLY A 159 1.47 9.18 -22.91
C GLY A 159 0.95 8.21 -21.83
N HIS A 160 1.30 6.91 -21.89
CA HIS A 160 1.05 5.97 -20.81
C HIS A 160 2.14 6.11 -19.73
N VAL A 161 1.87 6.93 -18.73
CA VAL A 161 2.84 7.32 -17.70
C VAL A 161 2.22 7.30 -16.30
N THR A 162 3.08 7.20 -15.31
CA THR A 162 2.75 7.29 -13.88
C THR A 162 4.00 7.74 -13.11
N SER A 163 3.88 7.91 -11.78
CA SER A 163 4.98 8.18 -10.87
C SER A 163 5.07 7.13 -9.77
N ALA A 164 6.19 7.09 -9.05
CA ALA A 164 6.34 6.18 -7.91
C ALA A 164 5.34 6.51 -6.79
N TYR A 165 5.03 7.78 -6.60
CA TYR A 165 4.03 8.24 -5.64
C TYR A 165 2.62 7.76 -6.01
N ASP A 166 2.22 7.94 -7.26
CA ASP A 166 0.90 7.53 -7.74
C ASP A 166 0.72 6.00 -7.69
N ILE A 167 1.78 5.24 -8.01
CA ILE A 167 1.76 3.78 -7.86
C ILE A 167 1.57 3.40 -6.38
N ALA A 168 2.22 4.09 -5.45
CA ALA A 168 2.04 3.83 -4.03
C ALA A 168 0.59 4.11 -3.58
N LEU A 169 -0.05 5.18 -4.09
CA LEU A 169 -1.45 5.48 -3.80
C LEU A 169 -2.40 4.37 -4.24
N MET A 170 -2.33 3.92 -5.51
CA MET A 170 -3.20 2.83 -5.97
C MET A 170 -2.87 1.49 -5.32
N SER A 171 -1.60 1.23 -4.99
CA SER A 171 -1.19 0.03 -4.25
C SER A 171 -1.75 0.05 -2.83
N ARG A 172 -1.68 1.20 -2.16
CA ARG A 172 -2.25 1.40 -0.82
C ARG A 172 -3.75 1.17 -0.82
N GLU A 173 -4.47 1.78 -1.76
CA GLU A 173 -5.93 1.61 -1.88
C GLU A 173 -6.30 0.14 -2.05
N LEU A 174 -5.63 -0.58 -2.99
CA LEU A 174 -5.88 -2.00 -3.22
C LEU A 174 -5.60 -2.84 -1.96
N MET A 175 -4.44 -2.65 -1.32
CA MET A 175 -4.04 -3.48 -0.18
C MET A 175 -4.82 -3.16 1.11
N LEU A 176 -5.29 -1.91 1.26
CA LEU A 176 -6.01 -1.44 2.44
C LEU A 176 -7.51 -1.78 2.36
N ARG A 177 -8.13 -1.54 1.19
CA ARG A 177 -9.58 -1.68 1.04
C ARG A 177 -10.01 -3.06 0.55
N HIS A 178 -9.13 -3.77 -0.16
CA HIS A 178 -9.43 -5.06 -0.79
C HIS A 178 -8.37 -6.11 -0.41
N PRO A 179 -8.23 -6.44 0.91
CA PRO A 179 -7.17 -7.33 1.40
C PRO A 179 -7.24 -8.74 0.82
N ASP A 180 -8.38 -9.17 0.31
CA ASP A 180 -8.57 -10.49 -0.32
C ASP A 180 -7.71 -10.68 -1.57
N ILE A 181 -7.20 -9.60 -2.17
CA ILE A 181 -6.24 -9.67 -3.28
C ILE A 181 -4.97 -10.46 -2.90
N ARG A 182 -4.64 -10.51 -1.60
CA ARG A 182 -3.49 -11.28 -1.08
C ARG A 182 -3.60 -12.77 -1.39
N THR A 183 -4.82 -13.30 -1.54
CA THR A 183 -5.06 -14.68 -1.97
C THR A 183 -4.32 -15.01 -3.28
N TYR A 184 -4.14 -14.03 -4.15
CA TYR A 184 -3.47 -14.19 -5.45
C TYR A 184 -2.03 -13.67 -5.43
N THR A 185 -1.78 -12.52 -4.80
CA THR A 185 -0.48 -11.85 -4.86
C THR A 185 0.62 -12.59 -4.09
N THR A 186 0.25 -13.41 -3.11
CA THR A 186 1.17 -14.25 -2.32
C THR A 186 1.42 -15.64 -2.91
N VAL A 187 0.74 -16.00 -3.99
CA VAL A 187 0.93 -17.29 -4.66
C VAL A 187 2.28 -17.33 -5.36
N TRP A 188 3.15 -18.29 -5.01
CA TRP A 188 4.42 -18.50 -5.72
C TRP A 188 4.26 -19.31 -7.00
N MET A 189 3.54 -20.43 -6.93
CA MET A 189 3.27 -21.30 -8.08
C MET A 189 1.86 -21.84 -7.98
N ASP A 190 1.18 -21.95 -9.14
CA ASP A 190 -0.14 -22.54 -9.26
C ASP A 190 -0.34 -23.09 -10.68
N THR A 191 -1.52 -23.57 -10.97
CA THR A 191 -1.92 -24.05 -12.29
C THR A 191 -3.31 -23.53 -12.68
N LEU A 192 -3.59 -23.53 -13.99
CA LEU A 192 -4.91 -23.30 -14.56
C LEU A 192 -5.26 -24.44 -15.52
N ARG A 193 -6.51 -24.49 -15.96
CA ARG A 193 -6.98 -25.46 -16.95
C ARG A 193 -6.72 -26.91 -16.51
N ASP A 194 -7.13 -27.24 -15.28
CA ASP A 194 -6.92 -28.59 -14.69
C ASP A 194 -5.45 -29.06 -14.71
N GLY A 195 -4.52 -28.13 -14.49
CA GLY A 195 -3.08 -28.42 -14.45
C GLY A 195 -2.36 -28.29 -15.80
N ALA A 196 -3.08 -27.99 -16.90
CA ALA A 196 -2.47 -27.86 -18.23
C ALA A 196 -1.60 -26.61 -18.40
N SER A 197 -1.82 -25.58 -17.57
CA SER A 197 -1.04 -24.33 -17.59
C SER A 197 -0.37 -24.11 -16.24
N SER A 198 0.96 -24.14 -16.20
CA SER A 198 1.73 -23.84 -14.98
C SER A 198 1.98 -22.33 -14.86
N LEU A 199 1.76 -21.79 -13.68
CA LEU A 199 1.99 -20.40 -13.33
C LEU A 199 3.14 -20.30 -12.35
N VAL A 200 4.06 -19.34 -12.55
CA VAL A 200 5.15 -19.02 -11.62
C VAL A 200 5.19 -17.50 -11.42
N ASN A 201 5.17 -17.06 -10.17
CA ASN A 201 5.07 -15.64 -9.87
C ASN A 201 6.30 -14.86 -10.38
N THR A 202 6.02 -13.77 -11.08
CA THR A 202 7.05 -12.85 -11.56
C THR A 202 7.69 -12.05 -10.43
N ASN A 203 7.01 -11.92 -9.28
CA ASN A 203 7.54 -11.29 -8.07
C ASN A 203 8.30 -12.32 -7.22
N LYS A 204 9.62 -12.35 -7.37
CA LYS A 204 10.48 -13.27 -6.64
C LYS A 204 10.48 -13.03 -5.13
N LEU A 205 10.08 -11.85 -4.65
CA LEU A 205 10.01 -11.57 -3.22
C LEU A 205 9.00 -12.48 -2.51
N VAL A 206 7.93 -12.89 -3.17
CA VAL A 206 6.93 -13.83 -2.63
C VAL A 206 7.58 -15.11 -2.08
N ARG A 207 8.68 -15.56 -2.68
CA ARG A 207 9.40 -16.75 -2.24
C ARG A 207 10.59 -16.43 -1.33
N PHE A 208 11.26 -15.29 -1.57
CA PHE A 208 12.62 -15.08 -1.04
C PHE A 208 12.72 -13.91 -0.06
N TYR A 209 11.61 -13.23 0.24
CA TYR A 209 11.59 -12.14 1.21
C TYR A 209 10.46 -12.35 2.23
N GLU A 210 10.82 -12.49 3.50
CA GLU A 210 9.88 -12.77 4.58
C GLU A 210 8.86 -11.65 4.74
N GLY A 211 7.59 -12.04 4.89
CA GLY A 211 6.48 -11.10 5.07
C GLY A 211 5.92 -10.52 3.77
N THR A 212 6.40 -10.93 2.57
CA THR A 212 5.87 -10.42 1.30
C THR A 212 4.38 -10.71 1.17
N THR A 213 3.59 -9.65 0.94
CA THR A 213 2.15 -9.70 0.68
C THR A 213 1.81 -9.44 -0.80
N GLY A 214 2.76 -8.96 -1.60
CA GLY A 214 2.60 -8.72 -3.04
C GLY A 214 3.69 -7.80 -3.61
N LEU A 215 3.43 -6.99 -4.63
CA LEU A 215 2.17 -6.80 -5.31
C LEU A 215 2.35 -7.09 -6.82
N LYS A 216 3.06 -6.22 -7.56
CA LYS A 216 3.15 -6.33 -9.01
C LYS A 216 4.51 -5.91 -9.56
N THR A 217 5.02 -6.70 -10.51
CA THR A 217 6.20 -6.37 -11.32
C THR A 217 5.80 -5.87 -12.70
N GLY A 218 6.69 -5.10 -13.32
CA GLY A 218 6.56 -4.67 -14.71
C GLY A 218 7.92 -4.57 -15.39
N SER A 219 7.97 -4.77 -16.70
CA SER A 219 9.15 -4.45 -17.50
C SER A 219 8.80 -4.32 -18.98
N THR A 220 9.39 -3.30 -19.61
CA THR A 220 9.50 -3.13 -21.07
C THR A 220 10.86 -2.51 -21.35
N ASN A 221 11.26 -2.45 -22.62
CA ASN A 221 12.52 -1.79 -22.97
C ASN A 221 12.54 -0.31 -22.57
N ALA A 222 11.40 0.38 -22.69
CA ALA A 222 11.29 1.80 -22.32
C ALA A 222 11.19 2.02 -20.81
N ALA A 223 10.34 1.21 -20.13
CA ALA A 223 10.14 1.32 -18.69
C ALA A 223 11.32 0.81 -17.84
N GLY A 224 12.21 -0.02 -18.40
CA GLY A 224 13.17 -0.77 -17.60
C GLY A 224 12.46 -1.78 -16.69
N TYR A 225 12.95 -1.99 -15.48
CA TYR A 225 12.39 -2.94 -14.51
C TYR A 225 11.71 -2.19 -13.37
N CYS A 226 10.40 -2.39 -13.25
CA CYS A 226 9.54 -1.74 -12.27
C CYS A 226 8.94 -2.77 -11.28
N ILE A 227 8.66 -2.33 -10.07
CA ILE A 227 7.92 -3.11 -9.07
C ILE A 227 7.19 -2.17 -8.10
N SER A 228 5.97 -2.56 -7.73
CA SER A 228 5.39 -2.23 -6.43
C SER A 228 5.47 -3.49 -5.58
N ALA A 229 6.25 -3.46 -4.51
CA ALA A 229 6.43 -4.57 -3.57
C ALA A 229 5.77 -4.23 -2.24
N THR A 230 5.00 -5.17 -1.69
CA THR A 230 4.38 -5.02 -0.37
C THR A 230 4.86 -6.13 0.56
N ALA A 231 5.07 -5.77 1.82
CA ALA A 231 5.43 -6.73 2.85
C ALA A 231 4.90 -6.26 4.21
N GLU A 232 4.53 -7.22 5.05
CA GLU A 232 4.02 -6.99 6.40
C GLU A 232 4.89 -7.69 7.44
N ARG A 233 5.25 -6.99 8.50
CA ARG A 233 5.91 -7.54 9.68
C ARG A 233 5.41 -6.84 10.93
N GLU A 234 5.13 -7.60 11.97
CA GLU A 234 4.70 -7.07 13.27
C GLU A 234 3.50 -6.10 13.16
N GLY A 235 2.56 -6.38 12.24
CA GLY A 235 1.37 -5.57 12.02
C GLY A 235 1.60 -4.28 11.21
N MET A 236 2.81 -3.97 10.78
CA MET A 236 3.13 -2.85 9.89
C MET A 236 3.34 -3.36 8.46
N GLU A 237 2.58 -2.82 7.51
CA GLU A 237 2.75 -3.14 6.09
C GLU A 237 3.35 -1.96 5.32
N LEU A 238 4.37 -2.27 4.54
CA LEU A 238 5.12 -1.30 3.74
C LEU A 238 4.92 -1.54 2.25
N ILE A 239 4.91 -0.46 1.49
CA ILE A 239 4.81 -0.43 0.03
C ILE A 239 6.09 0.20 -0.52
N ALA A 240 6.92 -0.59 -1.20
CA ALA A 240 8.13 -0.13 -1.85
C ALA A 240 7.93 -0.09 -3.37
N VAL A 241 8.01 1.08 -3.96
CA VAL A 241 7.89 1.29 -5.41
C VAL A 241 9.25 1.59 -5.99
N ILE A 242 9.63 0.84 -7.03
CA ILE A 242 10.85 1.04 -7.81
C ILE A 242 10.48 1.20 -9.28
N LEU A 243 10.93 2.30 -9.90
CA LEU A 243 10.74 2.56 -11.32
C LEU A 243 12.09 2.69 -12.04
N LYS A 244 12.10 2.25 -13.30
CA LYS A 244 13.23 2.37 -14.22
C LYS A 244 14.53 1.72 -13.72
N GLY A 245 14.43 0.63 -12.94
CA GLY A 245 15.58 -0.19 -12.57
C GLY A 245 16.30 -0.74 -13.82
N LYS A 246 17.62 -0.87 -13.76
CA LYS A 246 18.44 -1.30 -14.92
C LYS A 246 18.29 -2.79 -15.19
N THR A 247 18.17 -3.59 -14.15
CA THR A 247 18.06 -5.05 -14.24
C THR A 247 17.00 -5.60 -13.28
N SER A 248 16.53 -6.81 -13.57
CA SER A 248 15.59 -7.49 -12.68
C SER A 248 16.18 -7.75 -11.27
N PRO A 249 17.44 -8.20 -11.09
CA PRO A 249 18.03 -8.33 -9.77
C PRO A 249 18.11 -7.00 -9.00
N GLU A 250 18.53 -5.90 -9.64
CA GLU A 250 18.64 -4.59 -9.01
C GLU A 250 17.28 -4.08 -8.50
N ARG A 251 16.21 -4.22 -9.29
CA ARG A 251 14.86 -3.87 -8.89
C ARG A 251 14.44 -4.54 -7.56
N PHE A 252 14.74 -5.84 -7.42
CA PHE A 252 14.41 -6.58 -6.20
C PHE A 252 15.32 -6.19 -5.04
N ALA A 253 16.62 -5.94 -5.30
CA ALA A 253 17.56 -5.48 -4.28
C ALA A 253 17.17 -4.11 -3.73
N ASP A 254 16.81 -3.17 -4.60
CA ASP A 254 16.33 -1.84 -4.18
C ASP A 254 15.05 -1.92 -3.36
N ALA A 255 14.07 -2.73 -3.80
CA ALA A 255 12.83 -2.94 -3.04
C ALA A 255 13.10 -3.54 -1.65
N GLN A 256 13.96 -4.56 -1.54
CA GLN A 256 14.37 -5.13 -0.27
C GLN A 256 15.09 -4.11 0.62
N THR A 257 15.95 -3.27 0.04
CA THR A 257 16.65 -2.20 0.77
C THR A 257 15.67 -1.25 1.42
N LEU A 258 14.65 -0.78 0.67
CA LEU A 258 13.61 0.10 1.21
C LEU A 258 12.77 -0.59 2.28
N LEU A 259 12.29 -1.80 2.03
CA LEU A 259 11.50 -2.56 3.00
C LEU A 259 12.29 -2.81 4.29
N ASN A 260 13.55 -3.23 4.19
CA ASN A 260 14.42 -3.45 5.35
C ASN A 260 14.65 -2.15 6.13
N TYR A 261 14.84 -1.03 5.44
CA TYR A 261 14.96 0.28 6.09
C TYR A 261 13.70 0.63 6.88
N GLY A 262 12.52 0.50 6.26
CA GLY A 262 11.26 0.79 6.92
C GLY A 262 11.05 -0.08 8.16
N PHE A 263 11.21 -1.40 8.04
CA PHE A 263 11.05 -2.32 9.18
C PHE A 263 12.11 -2.14 10.27
N ALA A 264 13.33 -1.73 9.92
CA ALA A 264 14.37 -1.46 10.91
C ALA A 264 14.14 -0.15 11.67
N SER A 265 13.61 0.86 10.97
CA SER A 265 13.54 2.24 11.50
C SER A 265 12.21 2.61 12.13
N TYR A 266 11.11 1.96 11.73
CA TYR A 266 9.76 2.34 12.12
C TYR A 266 8.98 1.19 12.75
N ALA A 267 7.98 1.54 13.54
CA ALA A 267 6.99 0.62 14.10
C ALA A 267 5.61 1.28 14.07
N LEU A 268 4.59 0.51 13.73
CA LEU A 268 3.20 0.92 13.85
C LEU A 268 2.68 0.52 15.23
N LYS A 269 2.10 1.46 15.97
CA LYS A 269 1.55 1.24 17.31
C LYS A 269 0.08 1.62 17.34
N THR A 270 -0.77 0.69 17.75
CA THR A 270 -2.16 1.01 18.07
C THR A 270 -2.19 1.67 19.44
N VAL A 271 -2.74 2.88 19.50
CA VAL A 271 -2.93 3.59 20.75
C VAL A 271 -4.23 3.11 21.40
N ILE A 272 -4.11 2.72 22.67
CA ILE A 272 -5.24 2.41 23.55
C ILE A 272 -5.04 3.28 24.79
N PRO A 273 -6.08 3.98 25.28
CA PRO A 273 -5.96 4.74 26.53
C PRO A 273 -5.49 3.86 27.69
N ASP A 274 -4.48 4.31 28.44
CA ASP A 274 -3.91 3.55 29.56
C ASP A 274 -4.91 3.38 30.72
N GLU A 275 -5.87 4.32 30.83
CA GLU A 275 -6.93 4.31 31.84
C GLU A 275 -8.32 4.46 31.16
N PRO A 276 -9.39 3.93 31.78
CA PRO A 276 -10.75 4.16 31.30
C PRO A 276 -11.07 5.65 31.22
N LEU A 277 -11.61 6.08 30.06
CA LEU A 277 -12.00 7.46 29.86
C LEU A 277 -13.23 7.81 30.74
N PRO A 278 -13.18 8.86 31.56
CA PRO A 278 -14.34 9.26 32.35
C PRO A 278 -15.42 9.84 31.44
N PRO A 279 -16.72 9.64 31.76
CA PRO A 279 -17.81 10.22 31.00
C PRO A 279 -17.83 11.76 31.13
N VAL A 280 -18.21 12.44 30.03
CA VAL A 280 -18.33 13.90 29.98
C VAL A 280 -19.77 14.31 30.32
N PRO A 281 -19.99 15.26 31.26
CA PRO A 281 -21.33 15.77 31.58
C PRO A 281 -22.02 16.42 30.40
N VAL A 282 -23.35 16.15 30.23
CA VAL A 282 -24.19 16.77 29.21
C VAL A 282 -25.19 17.72 29.87
N THR A 283 -25.19 18.99 29.44
CA THR A 283 -26.13 19.99 29.89
C THR A 283 -27.32 20.10 28.93
N LEU A 284 -28.49 20.43 29.43
CA LEU A 284 -29.75 20.59 28.67
C LEU A 284 -30.17 19.35 27.87
N GLY A 285 -29.66 18.17 28.24
CA GLY A 285 -29.98 16.90 27.60
C GLY A 285 -30.89 16.02 28.47
N THR A 286 -31.41 14.95 27.90
CA THR A 286 -32.16 13.91 28.61
C THR A 286 -31.23 12.90 29.30
N GLN A 287 -30.01 12.72 28.77
CA GLN A 287 -28.93 11.95 29.40
C GLN A 287 -27.99 12.88 30.14
N ALA A 288 -27.51 12.43 31.29
CA ALA A 288 -26.61 13.24 32.14
C ALA A 288 -25.17 13.27 31.65
N THR A 289 -24.74 12.27 30.91
CA THR A 289 -23.34 12.09 30.45
C THR A 289 -23.28 11.45 29.07
N VAL A 290 -22.15 11.63 28.39
CA VAL A 290 -21.77 10.94 27.16
C VAL A 290 -20.40 10.28 27.34
N GLN A 291 -20.22 9.06 26.83
CA GLN A 291 -18.98 8.31 26.96
C GLN A 291 -17.99 8.71 25.83
N PRO A 292 -16.78 9.22 26.17
CA PRO A 292 -15.74 9.39 25.16
C PRO A 292 -15.20 8.07 24.66
N VAL A 293 -14.95 8.00 23.36
CA VAL A 293 -14.25 6.90 22.69
C VAL A 293 -13.12 7.45 21.85
N LEU A 294 -12.07 6.66 21.65
CA LEU A 294 -11.00 7.00 20.71
C LEU A 294 -11.53 6.81 19.27
N GLY A 295 -11.22 7.74 18.39
CA GLY A 295 -11.54 7.63 16.97
C GLY A 295 -10.87 6.43 16.30
N GLU A 296 -11.31 6.08 15.10
CA GLU A 296 -10.76 4.94 14.33
C GLU A 296 -9.28 5.15 13.94
N GLU A 297 -8.84 6.39 13.75
CA GLU A 297 -7.46 6.75 13.42
C GLU A 297 -6.56 6.72 14.68
N ASN A 298 -6.39 5.53 15.26
CA ASN A 298 -5.61 5.34 16.49
C ASN A 298 -4.27 4.62 16.27
N GLN A 299 -3.84 4.49 15.03
CA GLN A 299 -2.54 3.90 14.71
C GLN A 299 -1.49 4.99 14.50
N LEU A 300 -0.38 4.89 15.22
CA LEU A 300 0.74 5.81 15.13
C LEU A 300 1.95 5.11 14.52
N LEU A 301 2.46 5.71 13.45
CA LEU A 301 3.74 5.33 12.89
C LEU A 301 4.86 6.09 13.62
N LEU A 302 5.73 5.36 14.30
CA LEU A 302 6.78 5.92 15.14
C LEU A 302 8.16 5.46 14.68
N GLU A 303 9.15 6.35 14.76
CA GLU A 303 10.55 5.93 14.68
C GLU A 303 10.88 5.02 15.87
N LYS A 304 11.48 3.85 15.62
CA LYS A 304 11.85 2.91 16.69
C LYS A 304 12.80 3.53 17.72
N ALA A 305 13.62 4.48 17.31
CA ALA A 305 14.48 5.25 18.22
C ALA A 305 13.68 6.11 19.23
N LYS A 306 12.43 6.44 18.92
CA LYS A 306 11.53 7.25 19.76
C LYS A 306 10.46 6.41 20.46
N THR A 307 10.44 5.09 20.30
CA THR A 307 9.45 4.20 20.93
C THR A 307 9.80 3.83 22.38
N GLY A 308 10.62 4.62 23.09
CA GLY A 308 10.91 4.45 24.50
C GLY A 308 9.62 4.41 25.35
N GLU A 309 9.66 4.96 26.54
CA GLU A 309 8.46 5.08 27.37
C GLU A 309 7.51 6.11 26.73
N LEU A 310 6.38 5.62 26.16
CA LEU A 310 5.32 6.48 25.66
C LEU A 310 4.47 6.93 26.85
N GLY A 311 4.28 8.24 26.99
CA GLY A 311 3.35 8.81 27.95
C GLY A 311 2.01 9.12 27.29
N GLN A 312 0.94 9.04 28.06
CA GLN A 312 -0.39 9.45 27.62
C GLN A 312 -0.97 10.49 28.59
N SER A 313 -1.66 11.50 28.03
CA SER A 313 -2.45 12.43 28.81
C SER A 313 -3.80 12.68 28.12
N VAL A 314 -4.86 12.70 28.93
CA VAL A 314 -6.23 12.90 28.46
C VAL A 314 -6.70 14.28 28.88
N THR A 315 -7.20 15.06 27.91
CA THR A 315 -7.89 16.34 28.15
C THR A 315 -9.31 16.23 27.63
N LEU A 316 -10.31 16.35 28.50
CA LEU A 316 -11.72 16.32 28.17
C LEU A 316 -12.38 17.68 28.39
N GLU A 317 -13.44 17.96 27.62
CA GLU A 317 -14.34 19.06 27.90
C GLU A 317 -14.97 18.91 29.30
N SER A 318 -15.08 19.99 30.01
CA SER A 318 -15.69 19.99 31.36
C SER A 318 -17.17 19.63 31.33
N SER A 319 -17.86 19.99 30.25
CA SER A 319 -19.24 19.61 29.92
C SER A 319 -19.52 19.97 28.45
N VAL A 320 -20.51 19.29 27.86
CA VAL A 320 -21.05 19.60 26.53
C VAL A 320 -22.54 19.89 26.59
N GLN A 321 -23.07 20.67 25.67
CA GLN A 321 -24.50 21.02 25.63
C GLN A 321 -25.20 20.14 24.58
N ALA A 322 -26.36 19.59 24.96
CA ALA A 322 -27.22 18.87 24.01
C ALA A 322 -27.74 19.77 22.88
N PRO A 323 -27.96 19.24 21.66
CA PRO A 323 -27.79 17.83 21.31
C PRO A 323 -26.31 17.45 21.09
N VAL A 324 -25.91 16.26 21.47
CA VAL A 324 -24.59 15.68 21.21
C VAL A 324 -24.81 14.50 20.26
N ALA A 325 -24.12 14.52 19.11
CA ALA A 325 -24.17 13.43 18.14
C ALA A 325 -22.96 12.50 18.31
N VAL A 326 -23.13 11.23 17.94
CA VAL A 326 -22.01 10.28 17.83
C VAL A 326 -20.96 10.86 16.89
N GLY A 327 -19.69 10.88 17.34
CA GLY A 327 -18.58 11.46 16.60
C GLY A 327 -18.27 12.92 16.95
N ASP A 328 -19.10 13.61 17.75
CA ASP A 328 -18.77 14.95 18.24
C ASP A 328 -17.51 14.90 19.12
N ARG A 329 -16.63 15.90 18.96
CA ARG A 329 -15.37 15.98 19.71
C ARG A 329 -15.64 16.30 21.19
N LEU A 330 -15.14 15.42 22.07
CA LEU A 330 -15.24 15.58 23.55
C LEU A 330 -13.90 15.87 24.20
N GLY A 331 -12.80 15.74 23.49
CA GLY A 331 -11.49 15.95 24.06
C GLY A 331 -10.35 15.49 23.16
N THR A 332 -9.19 15.28 23.78
CA THR A 332 -7.96 14.87 23.11
C THR A 332 -7.17 13.90 23.99
N LEU A 333 -6.69 12.83 23.38
CA LEU A 333 -5.63 11.98 23.94
C LEU A 333 -4.30 12.40 23.33
N THR A 334 -3.40 12.92 24.13
CA THR A 334 -2.05 13.31 23.70
C THR A 334 -1.09 12.17 24.01
N VAL A 335 -0.31 11.76 23.00
CA VAL A 335 0.74 10.74 23.13
C VAL A 335 2.10 11.44 23.06
N THR A 336 2.97 11.16 24.03
CA THR A 336 4.30 11.79 24.14
C THR A 336 5.41 10.75 24.22
N SER A 337 6.65 11.16 23.86
CA SER A 337 7.89 10.46 24.20
C SER A 337 8.80 11.45 24.93
N GLY A 338 8.93 11.28 26.25
CA GLY A 338 9.50 12.31 27.10
C GLY A 338 8.72 13.64 27.02
N GLU A 339 9.38 14.72 26.62
CA GLU A 339 8.74 16.04 26.44
C GLU A 339 8.19 16.27 25.01
N GLU A 340 8.50 15.39 24.05
CA GLU A 340 8.05 15.50 22.64
C GLU A 340 6.62 15.00 22.50
N VAL A 341 5.70 15.82 21.98
CA VAL A 341 4.36 15.40 21.58
C VAL A 341 4.45 14.67 20.25
N LEU A 342 4.07 13.38 20.23
CA LEU A 342 4.10 12.54 19.03
C LEU A 342 2.78 12.58 18.26
N ALA A 343 1.66 12.67 18.99
CA ALA A 343 0.34 12.77 18.37
C ALA A 343 -0.71 13.35 19.33
N GLU A 344 -1.75 13.94 18.73
CA GLU A 344 -2.98 14.36 19.40
C GLU A 344 -4.16 13.67 18.72
N LEU A 345 -4.76 12.71 19.41
CA LEU A 345 -5.86 11.90 18.89
C LEU A 345 -7.19 12.41 19.42
N PRO A 346 -8.22 12.63 18.59
CA PRO A 346 -9.50 13.11 19.03
C PRO A 346 -10.24 12.06 19.87
N LEU A 347 -10.80 12.49 20.98
CA LEU A 347 -11.76 11.73 21.76
C LEU A 347 -13.17 12.18 21.35
N LEU A 348 -13.97 11.25 20.86
CA LEU A 348 -15.27 11.49 20.23
C LEU A 348 -16.40 10.95 21.10
N ALA A 349 -17.61 11.48 20.91
CA ALA A 349 -18.81 10.96 21.54
C ALA A 349 -19.11 9.54 20.99
N GLY A 350 -19.17 8.58 21.90
CA GLY A 350 -19.65 7.23 21.62
C GLY A 350 -21.18 7.15 21.55
N GLU A 351 -21.71 5.92 21.42
CA GLU A 351 -23.15 5.65 21.44
C GLU A 351 -23.77 5.88 22.83
#